data_5121a91f8237fbe862c6426cf2191b71
#
_entry.id   5121a91f8237fbe862c6426cf2191b71
#
_cell.length_a   1.000
_cell.length_b   1.000
_cell.length_c   1.000
_cell.angle_alpha   90.00
_cell.angle_beta   90.00
_cell.angle_gamma   90.00
#
_symmetry.space_group_name_H-M   'P 1'
#
loop_
_entity.id
_entity.type
_entity.pdbx_description
1 polymer ?
#
loop_
_entity_poly.entity_id
_entity_poly.type
_entity_poly.pdbx_seq_one_letter_code
_entity_poly.pdbx_strand_id
1 'polypeptide(L)'
;MFEHVDINLPSLERETIDGVRYYKVPDEEELLRLVSITSVTSHFNKEIFVKWRKRVGNEEADRITKRATSRGTDMHTLVEHHLKNEGLPDVQPISNFLFKISKEKLNLINNIYALEGSLYLSLIHI
;
A
#
# COMPACT_ATOMS: atom_id res chain seq x y z
N MET A 1 -10.88 -17.68 -12.21
CA MET A 1 -9.62 -17.85 -11.47
C MET A 1 -8.55 -17.02 -12.17
N PHE A 2 -7.77 -16.27 -11.40
CA PHE A 2 -6.73 -15.39 -11.96
C PHE A 2 -5.48 -16.20 -12.31
N GLU A 3 -4.84 -15.86 -13.41
CA GLU A 3 -3.55 -16.44 -13.81
C GLU A 3 -2.41 -15.56 -13.27
N HIS A 4 -1.39 -16.19 -12.71
CA HIS A 4 -0.21 -15.55 -12.16
C HIS A 4 1.01 -15.86 -13.01
N VAL A 5 1.80 -14.83 -13.34
CA VAL A 5 3.05 -14.94 -14.07
C VAL A 5 4.18 -14.60 -13.13
N ASP A 6 5.04 -15.58 -12.82
CA ASP A 6 6.18 -15.36 -11.96
C ASP A 6 7.28 -14.59 -12.71
N ILE A 7 7.66 -13.43 -12.16
CA ILE A 7 8.74 -12.58 -12.69
C ILE A 7 9.91 -12.44 -11.71
N ASN A 8 9.93 -13.25 -10.66
CA ASN A 8 11.01 -13.26 -9.66
C ASN A 8 11.37 -11.88 -9.11
N LEU A 9 10.37 -11.10 -8.70
CA LEU A 9 10.62 -9.81 -8.06
C LEU A 9 11.38 -9.99 -6.74
N PRO A 10 12.46 -9.22 -6.50
CA PRO A 10 13.18 -9.29 -5.25
C PRO A 10 12.32 -8.75 -4.10
N SER A 11 12.41 -9.39 -2.94
CA SER A 11 11.87 -8.85 -1.71
C SER A 11 12.86 -7.85 -1.13
N LEU A 12 12.43 -6.60 -0.94
CA LEU A 12 13.26 -5.55 -0.38
C LEU A 12 13.01 -5.41 1.13
N GLU A 13 14.09 -5.36 1.90
CA GLU A 13 14.04 -5.12 3.33
C GLU A 13 13.63 -3.67 3.60
N ARG A 14 12.71 -3.49 4.52
CA ARG A 14 12.17 -2.18 4.92
C ARG A 14 12.72 -1.76 6.27
N GLU A 15 13.17 -0.53 6.38
CA GLU A 15 13.68 0.10 7.60
C GLU A 15 13.00 1.46 7.82
N THR A 16 12.71 1.79 9.08
CA THR A 16 12.17 3.11 9.42
C THR A 16 13.16 3.82 10.34
N ILE A 17 13.63 5.00 9.91
CA ILE A 17 14.57 5.84 10.65
C ILE A 17 13.93 7.23 10.80
N ASP A 18 13.77 7.70 12.05
CA ASP A 18 13.18 9.00 12.38
C ASP A 18 11.81 9.25 11.71
N GLY A 19 10.98 8.21 11.65
CA GLY A 19 9.66 8.25 11.02
C GLY A 19 9.67 8.21 9.50
N VAL A 20 10.82 8.15 8.87
CA VAL A 20 10.97 8.01 7.41
C VAL A 20 11.24 6.56 7.05
N ARG A 21 10.46 6.05 6.11
CA ARG A 21 10.61 4.68 5.63
C ARG A 21 11.58 4.60 4.48
N TYR A 22 12.55 3.70 4.61
CA TYR A 22 13.53 3.36 3.59
C TYR A 22 13.41 1.90 3.17
N TYR A 23 13.80 1.63 1.93
CA TYR A 23 14.00 0.28 1.42
C TYR A 23 15.47 0.06 1.12
N LYS A 24 15.98 -1.08 1.55
CA LYS A 24 17.35 -1.50 1.27
C LYS A 24 17.37 -2.21 -0.07
N VAL A 25 18.09 -1.64 -1.01
CA VAL A 25 18.25 -2.18 -2.36
C VAL A 25 19.69 -2.65 -2.54
N PRO A 26 19.92 -3.93 -2.89
CA PRO A 26 21.25 -4.40 -3.22
C PRO A 26 21.73 -3.72 -4.52
N ASP A 27 22.90 -3.10 -4.47
CA ASP A 27 23.63 -2.58 -5.62
C ASP A 27 24.95 -3.32 -5.77
N GLU A 28 25.62 -3.15 -6.92
CA GLU A 28 26.84 -3.91 -7.24
C GLU A 28 27.98 -3.73 -6.22
N GLU A 29 28.05 -2.58 -5.57
CA GLU A 29 29.12 -2.27 -4.62
C GLU A 29 28.65 -1.98 -3.19
N GLU A 30 27.42 -1.52 -2.97
CA GLU A 30 26.90 -1.11 -1.68
C GLU A 30 25.40 -1.37 -1.53
N LEU A 31 24.94 -1.45 -0.28
CA LEU A 31 23.52 -1.49 0.06
C LEU A 31 22.94 -0.08 0.03
N LEU A 32 22.16 0.24 -0.99
CA LEU A 32 21.48 1.54 -1.10
C LEU A 32 20.23 1.59 -0.22
N ARG A 33 20.04 2.72 0.47
CA ARG A 33 18.80 3.05 1.17
C ARG A 33 17.99 4.04 0.35
N LEU A 34 16.90 3.58 -0.21
CA LEU A 34 15.98 4.41 -0.99
C LEU A 34 14.74 4.77 -0.16
N VAL A 35 14.41 6.06 -0.13
CA VAL A 35 13.23 6.55 0.58
C VAL A 35 11.94 6.05 -0.07
N SER A 36 10.95 5.68 0.72
CA SER A 36 9.66 5.25 0.18
C SER A 36 8.89 6.43 -0.42
N ILE A 37 8.19 6.19 -1.53
CA ILE A 37 7.35 7.21 -2.17
C ILE A 37 6.27 7.75 -1.22
N THR A 38 5.74 6.90 -0.35
CA THR A 38 4.74 7.33 0.64
C THR A 38 5.33 8.28 1.68
N SER A 39 6.59 8.13 2.06
CA SER A 39 7.29 9.09 2.94
C SER A 39 7.48 10.43 2.24
N VAL A 40 7.81 10.44 0.95
CA VAL A 40 7.94 11.67 0.15
C VAL A 40 6.59 12.39 0.05
N THR A 41 5.54 11.69 -0.35
CA THR A 41 4.20 12.29 -0.48
C THR A 41 3.64 12.77 0.85
N SER A 42 3.88 12.04 1.93
CA SER A 42 3.48 12.45 3.28
C SER A 42 4.19 13.74 3.73
N HIS A 43 5.45 13.92 3.37
CA HIS A 43 6.19 15.14 3.66
C HIS A 43 5.53 16.36 2.99
N PHE A 44 5.21 16.28 1.71
CA PHE A 44 4.54 17.37 0.98
C PHE A 44 3.12 17.65 1.47
N ASN A 45 2.41 16.64 1.94
CA ASN A 45 1.02 16.79 2.40
C ASN A 45 0.90 17.11 3.89
N LYS A 46 2.01 17.19 4.63
CA LYS A 46 2.02 17.39 6.08
C LYS A 46 1.27 18.65 6.52
N GLU A 47 1.49 19.78 5.86
CA GLU A 47 0.82 21.03 6.20
C GLU A 47 -0.69 20.98 5.97
N ILE A 48 -1.13 20.35 4.88
CA ILE A 48 -2.54 20.17 4.55
C ILE A 48 -3.21 19.33 5.64
N PHE A 49 -2.57 18.27 6.07
CA PHE A 49 -3.06 17.38 7.12
C PHE A 49 -3.14 18.10 8.48
N VAL A 50 -2.13 18.88 8.83
CA VAL A 50 -2.13 19.70 10.06
C VAL A 50 -3.27 20.71 10.05
N LYS A 51 -3.50 21.43 8.94
CA LYS A 51 -4.61 22.38 8.80
C LYS A 51 -5.97 21.70 8.91
N TRP A 52 -6.11 20.53 8.29
CA TRP A 52 -7.33 19.72 8.40
C TRP A 52 -7.61 19.29 9.84
N ARG A 53 -6.61 18.77 10.55
CA ARG A 53 -6.73 18.37 11.97
C ARG A 53 -7.15 19.54 12.86
N LYS A 54 -6.58 20.71 12.64
CA LYS A 54 -6.96 21.94 13.39
C LYS A 54 -8.42 22.33 13.15
N ARG A 55 -8.91 22.16 11.93
CA ARG A 55 -10.30 22.49 11.56
C ARG A 55 -11.32 21.53 12.16
N VAL A 56 -11.07 20.24 12.14
CA VAL A 56 -12.03 19.22 12.61
C VAL A 56 -11.87 18.85 14.09
N GLY A 57 -10.75 19.18 14.71
CA GLY A 57 -10.38 18.80 16.07
C GLY A 57 -9.64 17.45 16.11
N ASN A 58 -8.75 17.30 17.11
CA ASN A 58 -7.88 16.12 17.18
C ASN A 58 -8.66 14.83 17.41
N GLU A 59 -9.64 14.83 18.31
CA GLU A 59 -10.45 13.64 18.61
C GLU A 59 -11.22 13.14 17.38
N GLU A 60 -11.89 14.05 16.68
CA GLU A 60 -12.64 13.71 15.46
C GLU A 60 -11.69 13.30 14.32
N ALA A 61 -10.55 13.97 14.17
CA ALA A 61 -9.54 13.60 13.20
C ALA A 61 -9.00 12.18 13.45
N ASP A 62 -8.75 11.81 14.69
CA ASP A 62 -8.31 10.47 15.07
C ASP A 62 -9.38 9.42 14.77
N ARG A 63 -10.64 9.72 15.06
CA ARG A 63 -11.79 8.85 14.75
C ARG A 63 -11.92 8.59 13.25
N ILE A 64 -11.85 9.65 12.44
CA ILE A 64 -11.92 9.56 10.98
C ILE A 64 -10.73 8.76 10.42
N THR A 65 -9.53 9.07 10.88
CA THR A 65 -8.29 8.39 10.43
C THR A 65 -8.34 6.90 10.76
N LYS A 66 -8.70 6.55 12.01
CA LYS A 66 -8.81 5.14 12.43
C LYS A 66 -9.82 4.37 11.58
N ARG A 67 -10.98 4.97 11.30
CA ARG A 67 -12.01 4.36 10.46
C ARG A 67 -11.53 4.16 9.03
N ALA A 68 -10.90 5.18 8.44
CA ALA A 68 -10.36 5.11 7.08
C ALA A 68 -9.25 4.05 6.97
N THR A 69 -8.33 4.01 7.92
CA THR A 69 -7.23 3.04 7.95
C THR A 69 -7.76 1.61 8.07
N SER A 70 -8.71 1.36 8.98
CA SER A 70 -9.30 0.04 9.17
C SER A 70 -10.00 -0.46 7.89
N ARG A 71 -10.80 0.38 7.25
CA ARG A 71 -11.46 0.05 5.97
C ARG A 71 -10.45 -0.18 4.85
N GLY A 72 -9.43 0.65 4.77
CA GLY A 72 -8.36 0.50 3.79
C GLY A 72 -7.64 -0.83 3.94
N THR A 73 -7.26 -1.20 5.16
CA THR A 73 -6.62 -2.49 5.45
C THR A 73 -7.52 -3.67 5.06
N ASP A 74 -8.79 -3.65 5.44
CA ASP A 74 -9.76 -4.68 5.05
C ASP A 74 -9.85 -4.82 3.53
N MET A 75 -9.99 -3.69 2.81
CA MET A 75 -10.10 -3.68 1.35
C MET A 75 -8.84 -4.23 0.68
N HIS A 76 -7.66 -3.81 1.11
CA HIS A 76 -6.40 -4.35 0.60
C HIS A 76 -6.32 -5.87 0.79
N THR A 77 -6.64 -6.36 1.98
CA THR A 77 -6.62 -7.78 2.30
C THR A 77 -7.62 -8.57 1.44
N LEU A 78 -8.86 -8.08 1.29
CA LEU A 78 -9.87 -8.73 0.45
C LEU A 78 -9.45 -8.80 -1.02
N VAL A 79 -8.93 -7.69 -1.55
CA VAL A 79 -8.45 -7.62 -2.94
C VAL A 79 -7.26 -8.55 -3.16
N GLU A 80 -6.29 -8.55 -2.25
CA GLU A 80 -5.12 -9.40 -2.33
C GLU A 80 -5.50 -10.89 -2.33
N HIS A 81 -6.33 -11.33 -1.37
CA HIS A 81 -6.81 -12.72 -1.29
C HIS A 81 -7.60 -13.12 -2.54
N HIS A 82 -8.47 -12.23 -3.02
CA HIS A 82 -9.24 -12.48 -4.23
C HIS A 82 -8.34 -12.67 -5.46
N LEU A 83 -7.36 -11.80 -5.65
CA LEU A 83 -6.43 -11.88 -6.77
C LEU A 83 -5.44 -13.04 -6.65
N LYS A 84 -5.15 -13.50 -5.44
CA LYS A 84 -4.36 -14.73 -5.18
C LYS A 84 -5.15 -16.03 -5.32
N ASN A 85 -6.43 -15.97 -5.63
CA ASN A 85 -7.35 -17.12 -5.66
C ASN A 85 -7.49 -17.82 -4.30
N GLU A 86 -7.36 -17.07 -3.21
CA GLU A 86 -7.49 -17.57 -1.83
C GLU A 86 -8.90 -17.32 -1.28
N GLY A 87 -9.22 -17.98 -0.17
CA GLY A 87 -10.45 -17.73 0.56
C GLY A 87 -10.47 -16.31 1.14
N LEU A 88 -11.63 -15.65 1.06
CA LEU A 88 -11.77 -14.28 1.60
C LEU A 88 -11.81 -14.30 3.12
N PRO A 89 -11.04 -13.42 3.80
CA PRO A 89 -11.08 -13.27 5.24
C PRO A 89 -12.39 -12.62 5.70
N ASP A 90 -12.72 -12.81 6.97
CA ASP A 90 -13.83 -12.13 7.61
C ASP A 90 -13.41 -10.68 7.94
N VAL A 91 -14.21 -9.72 7.51
CA VAL A 91 -13.94 -8.28 7.64
C VAL A 91 -15.20 -7.54 8.05
N GLN A 92 -15.07 -6.24 8.33
CA GLN A 92 -16.21 -5.40 8.66
C GLN A 92 -17.26 -5.41 7.53
N PRO A 93 -18.56 -5.39 7.87
CA PRO A 93 -19.64 -5.45 6.87
C PRO A 93 -19.54 -4.39 5.77
N ILE A 94 -19.12 -3.17 6.12
CA ILE A 94 -18.95 -2.08 5.15
C ILE A 94 -17.81 -2.38 4.16
N SER A 95 -16.71 -2.94 4.63
CA SER A 95 -15.57 -3.32 3.78
C SER A 95 -15.96 -4.43 2.82
N ASN A 96 -16.70 -5.42 3.31
CA ASN A 96 -17.22 -6.51 2.49
C ASN A 96 -18.21 -6.00 1.41
N PHE A 97 -19.07 -5.04 1.76
CA PHE A 97 -19.99 -4.41 0.80
C PHE A 97 -19.21 -3.66 -0.30
N LEU A 98 -18.21 -2.84 0.07
CA LEU A 98 -17.37 -2.11 -0.87
C LEU A 98 -16.60 -3.06 -1.79
N PHE A 99 -16.09 -4.15 -1.24
CA PHE A 99 -15.40 -5.19 -2.04
C PHE A 99 -16.34 -5.83 -3.07
N LYS A 100 -17.58 -6.16 -2.69
CA LYS A 100 -18.58 -6.74 -3.61
C LYS A 100 -18.85 -5.83 -4.81
N ILE A 101 -18.95 -4.53 -4.60
CA ILE A 101 -19.12 -3.54 -5.69
C ILE A 101 -17.90 -3.52 -6.61
N SER A 102 -16.69 -3.64 -6.04
CA SER A 102 -15.45 -3.57 -6.80
C SER A 102 -15.11 -4.86 -7.55
N LYS A 103 -15.64 -5.99 -7.11
CA LYS A 103 -15.27 -7.32 -7.57
C LYS A 103 -15.42 -7.52 -9.08
N GLU A 104 -16.47 -6.98 -9.69
CA GLU A 104 -16.68 -7.08 -11.14
C GLU A 104 -15.54 -6.42 -11.92
N LYS A 105 -15.04 -5.29 -11.42
CA LYS A 105 -13.91 -4.60 -12.04
C LYS A 105 -12.59 -5.36 -11.84
N LEU A 106 -12.40 -5.96 -10.67
CA LEU A 106 -11.22 -6.79 -10.40
C LEU A 106 -11.17 -8.02 -11.30
N ASN A 107 -12.31 -8.59 -11.63
CA ASN A 107 -12.39 -9.76 -12.53
C ASN A 107 -11.97 -9.45 -13.98
N LEU A 108 -11.78 -8.18 -14.34
CA LEU A 108 -11.22 -7.79 -15.64
C LEU A 108 -9.67 -7.86 -15.67
N ILE A 109 -9.04 -8.01 -14.50
CA ILE A 109 -7.58 -8.19 -14.40
C ILE A 109 -7.23 -9.57 -14.91
N ASN A 110 -6.20 -9.66 -15.73
CA ASN A 110 -5.68 -10.92 -16.25
C ASN A 110 -4.15 -10.87 -16.26
N ASN A 111 -3.51 -12.03 -16.19
CA ASN A 111 -2.06 -12.18 -16.17
C ASN A 111 -1.38 -11.34 -15.10
N ILE A 112 -1.56 -11.72 -13.84
CA ILE A 112 -1.01 -11.00 -12.69
C ILE A 112 0.47 -11.30 -12.57
N TYR A 113 1.31 -10.27 -12.74
CA TYR A 113 2.76 -10.35 -12.65
C TYR A 113 3.28 -10.12 -11.24
N ALA A 114 2.61 -9.26 -10.47
CA ALA A 114 2.97 -9.00 -9.08
C ALA A 114 1.76 -8.52 -8.28
N LEU A 115 1.71 -8.91 -7.01
CA LEU A 115 0.81 -8.37 -5.99
C LEU A 115 1.68 -7.90 -4.83
N GLU A 116 1.53 -6.64 -4.43
CA GLU A 116 2.35 -6.01 -3.38
C GLU A 116 3.86 -6.13 -3.62
N GLY A 117 4.27 -6.15 -4.90
CA GLY A 117 5.66 -6.27 -5.30
C GLY A 117 6.45 -4.99 -5.02
N SER A 118 7.67 -5.13 -4.53
CA SER A 118 8.57 -4.00 -4.30
C SER A 118 9.21 -3.57 -5.61
N LEU A 119 9.08 -2.29 -5.95
CA LEU A 119 9.69 -1.67 -7.11
C LEU A 119 10.54 -0.47 -6.67
N TYR A 120 11.62 -0.21 -7.36
CA TYR A 120 12.45 0.97 -7.16
C TYR A 120 12.92 1.57 -8.48
N LEU A 121 13.18 2.86 -8.45
CA LEU A 121 13.74 3.61 -9.57
C LEU A 121 15.10 4.16 -9.17
N SER A 122 16.13 3.78 -9.91
CA SER A 122 17.46 4.38 -9.78
C SER A 122 17.64 5.44 -10.84
N LEU A 123 17.95 6.68 -10.43
CA LEU A 123 18.23 7.80 -11.32
C LEU A 123 19.71 7.89 -11.73
N ILE A 124 20.54 6.97 -11.25
CA ILE A 124 22.00 6.99 -11.46
C ILE A 124 22.39 6.66 -12.90
N HIS A 125 21.47 6.09 -13.66
CA HIS A 125 21.70 5.65 -15.05
C HIS A 125 21.09 6.56 -16.12
N ILE A 126 20.76 7.80 -15.77
CA ILE A 126 20.28 8.81 -16.74
C ILE A 126 21.46 9.65 -17.25
#